data_8b4aad2935e1e16c811a14cdeb9f66ba
#
_entry.id   8b4aad2935e1e16c811a14cdeb9f66ba
#
_cell.length_a   1.000
_cell.length_b   1.000
_cell.length_c   1.000
_cell.angle_alpha   90.00
_cell.angle_beta   90.00
_cell.angle_gamma   90.00
#
_symmetry.space_group_name_H-M   'P 1'
#
loop_
_entity.id
_entity.type
_entity.pdbx_description
1 polymer ?
#
loop_
_entity_poly.entity_id
_entity_poly.type
_entity_poly.pdbx_seq_one_letter_code
_entity_poly.pdbx_strand_id
1 'polypeptide(L)'
;MEAAIAYARQHRARFLAELLDLLRIPSVSTAPHRATDVARAAQWLATHLQSLGFSARVEPTPGHPIVRADWLKAPGRPTVLCYGHFDVQPPEPLDLWRHPPFEPVVEGDVLYARGASDDKGQLLIHVKAVEAMLRTSGRLPVNVKFLLEGEEEIGSPSLTTYVPRHRRALQADAALVSDGSLFAPGLPTLTTGLRGMLYTEIDVSGARRDLHSGQYGGAAPNAVGAAAAIVAALKDRHGRIRVPGFYTKVQAPAAEEHAEWSQLPFEEGKYLQELGTDVAPGERGYPILDRVWARPTLDVHGITGGFTGDGMKTVIPARASVKVSMRLVPDQRPDRIFKQYARFVQRVAPPGVRVEVRQLGAAPPVLVSRDAPPLRAAARALQAVYGMAPVYTRSGGSIPVVAGFSQALKIPTVLMGFGLPDDNLHAPNEKFVLSNFYQGIESVIRFVHYFGE
;
A
#
# COMPACT_ATOMS: atom_id res chain seq x y z
N MET A 1 -23.73 6.82 20.04
CA MET A 1 -22.72 5.77 19.81
C MET A 1 -23.34 4.37 20.01
N GLU A 2 -23.76 3.98 21.20
CA GLU A 2 -24.24 2.62 21.49
C GLU A 2 -25.43 2.17 20.60
N ALA A 3 -26.36 3.05 20.30
CA ALA A 3 -27.46 2.74 19.38
C ALA A 3 -26.98 2.37 17.96
N ALA A 4 -25.92 3.05 17.48
CA ALA A 4 -25.33 2.74 16.17
C ALA A 4 -24.60 1.39 16.19
N ILE A 5 -23.92 1.05 17.27
CA ILE A 5 -23.29 -0.26 17.45
C ILE A 5 -24.36 -1.37 17.50
N ALA A 6 -25.43 -1.16 18.27
CA ALA A 6 -26.53 -2.10 18.33
C ALA A 6 -27.19 -2.31 16.95
N TYR A 7 -27.40 -1.22 16.21
CA TYR A 7 -27.91 -1.28 14.84
C TYR A 7 -26.97 -2.08 13.93
N ALA A 8 -25.66 -1.82 13.97
CA ALA A 8 -24.67 -2.55 13.16
C ALA A 8 -24.71 -4.05 13.47
N ARG A 9 -24.79 -4.43 14.75
CA ARG A 9 -24.89 -5.83 15.19
C ARG A 9 -26.18 -6.49 14.70
N GLN A 10 -27.30 -5.78 14.76
CA GLN A 10 -28.60 -6.29 14.31
C GLN A 10 -28.67 -6.50 12.79
N HIS A 11 -27.92 -5.70 12.01
CA HIS A 11 -27.97 -5.71 10.55
C HIS A 11 -26.78 -6.42 9.88
N ARG A 12 -26.04 -7.26 10.61
CA ARG A 12 -24.85 -7.99 10.09
C ARG A 12 -25.14 -8.77 8.81
N ALA A 13 -26.27 -9.49 8.76
CA ALA A 13 -26.63 -10.29 7.58
C ALA A 13 -26.84 -9.40 6.33
N ARG A 14 -27.48 -8.24 6.48
CA ARG A 14 -27.67 -7.29 5.38
C ARG A 14 -26.32 -6.68 4.96
N PHE A 15 -25.49 -6.27 5.90
CA PHE A 15 -24.17 -5.72 5.61
C PHE A 15 -23.29 -6.73 4.86
N LEU A 16 -23.34 -7.99 5.25
CA LEU A 16 -22.68 -9.06 4.54
C LEU A 16 -23.23 -9.23 3.12
N ALA A 17 -24.55 -9.26 2.94
CA ALA A 17 -25.16 -9.39 1.61
C ALA A 17 -24.71 -8.27 0.67
N GLU A 18 -24.65 -7.03 1.16
CA GLU A 18 -24.19 -5.87 0.39
C GLU A 18 -22.69 -5.94 0.08
N LEU A 19 -21.86 -6.50 0.97
CA LEU A 19 -20.45 -6.79 0.69
C LEU A 19 -20.32 -7.85 -0.41
N LEU A 20 -21.09 -8.95 -0.33
CA LEU A 20 -21.08 -9.99 -1.36
C LEU A 20 -21.48 -9.42 -2.73
N ASP A 21 -22.46 -8.51 -2.79
CA ASP A 21 -22.87 -7.85 -4.04
C ASP A 21 -21.74 -6.99 -4.64
N LEU A 22 -21.02 -6.24 -3.81
CA LEU A 22 -19.87 -5.44 -4.26
C LEU A 22 -18.71 -6.34 -4.75
N LEU A 23 -18.46 -7.46 -4.09
CA LEU A 23 -17.41 -8.41 -4.46
C LEU A 23 -17.67 -9.14 -5.78
N ARG A 24 -18.94 -9.35 -6.15
CA ARG A 24 -19.33 -9.93 -7.46
C ARG A 24 -18.97 -9.04 -8.64
N ILE A 25 -18.59 -7.78 -8.43
CA ILE A 25 -18.17 -6.87 -9.49
C ILE A 25 -16.66 -7.06 -9.73
N PRO A 26 -16.23 -7.63 -10.88
CA PRO A 26 -14.82 -7.90 -11.14
C PRO A 26 -14.08 -6.63 -11.62
N SER A 27 -13.91 -5.68 -10.72
CA SER A 27 -13.32 -4.36 -10.98
C SER A 27 -11.79 -4.40 -11.09
N VAL A 28 -11.25 -5.21 -12.00
CA VAL A 28 -9.81 -5.36 -12.25
C VAL A 28 -9.29 -4.17 -13.04
N SER A 29 -8.55 -3.27 -12.40
CA SER A 29 -8.08 -2.01 -13.01
C SER A 29 -7.02 -2.20 -14.09
N THR A 30 -6.20 -3.25 -13.99
CA THR A 30 -5.16 -3.57 -14.97
C THR A 30 -5.70 -4.10 -16.30
N ALA A 31 -6.97 -4.53 -16.34
CA ALA A 31 -7.58 -5.19 -17.50
C ALA A 31 -8.49 -4.22 -18.28
N PRO A 32 -8.09 -3.74 -19.48
CA PRO A 32 -8.89 -2.76 -20.24
C PRO A 32 -10.33 -3.20 -20.52
N HIS A 33 -10.57 -4.50 -20.72
CA HIS A 33 -11.91 -5.05 -20.95
C HIS A 33 -12.79 -5.05 -19.68
N ARG A 34 -12.23 -4.76 -18.50
CA ARG A 34 -12.92 -4.63 -17.21
C ARG A 34 -13.22 -3.18 -16.81
N ALA A 35 -12.89 -2.20 -17.63
CA ALA A 35 -13.13 -0.78 -17.34
C ALA A 35 -14.61 -0.48 -17.00
N THR A 36 -15.55 -1.15 -17.65
CA THR A 36 -16.99 -1.04 -17.34
C THR A 36 -17.35 -1.63 -15.97
N ASP A 37 -16.65 -2.66 -15.51
CA ASP A 37 -16.85 -3.25 -14.19
C ASP A 37 -16.32 -2.31 -13.11
N VAL A 38 -15.15 -1.67 -13.34
CA VAL A 38 -14.62 -0.64 -12.42
C VAL A 38 -15.62 0.52 -12.31
N ALA A 39 -16.17 1.00 -13.45
CA ALA A 39 -17.18 2.05 -13.43
C ALA A 39 -18.48 1.61 -12.72
N ARG A 40 -18.88 0.33 -12.85
CA ARG A 40 -20.04 -0.23 -12.15
C ARG A 40 -19.84 -0.26 -10.62
N ALA A 41 -18.64 -0.61 -10.16
CA ALA A 41 -18.31 -0.56 -8.73
C ALA A 41 -18.37 0.88 -8.19
N ALA A 42 -17.82 1.85 -8.94
CA ALA A 42 -17.93 3.27 -8.59
C ALA A 42 -19.40 3.73 -8.49
N GLN A 43 -20.23 3.35 -9.45
CA GLN A 43 -21.65 3.72 -9.45
C GLN A 43 -22.42 3.06 -8.30
N TRP A 44 -22.11 1.80 -7.97
CA TRP A 44 -22.68 1.10 -6.84
C TRP A 44 -22.41 1.87 -5.52
N LEU A 45 -21.15 2.25 -5.29
CA LEU A 45 -20.72 3.00 -4.10
C LEU A 45 -21.36 4.39 -4.04
N ALA A 46 -21.37 5.12 -5.16
CA ALA A 46 -21.98 6.44 -5.22
C ALA A 46 -23.48 6.38 -4.91
N THR A 47 -24.21 5.43 -5.49
CA THR A 47 -25.65 5.23 -5.24
C THR A 47 -25.91 4.87 -3.79
N HIS A 48 -25.07 3.98 -3.20
CA HIS A 48 -25.21 3.60 -1.81
C HIS A 48 -25.01 4.82 -0.88
N LEU A 49 -23.95 5.62 -1.08
CA LEU A 49 -23.69 6.83 -0.30
C LEU A 49 -24.79 7.90 -0.48
N GLN A 50 -25.34 8.05 -1.69
CA GLN A 50 -26.51 8.93 -1.94
C GLN A 50 -27.71 8.50 -1.11
N SER A 51 -27.98 7.19 -0.99
CA SER A 51 -29.10 6.66 -0.19
C SER A 51 -28.98 6.98 1.31
N LEU A 52 -27.76 7.28 1.77
CA LEU A 52 -27.44 7.71 3.13
C LEU A 52 -27.46 9.23 3.31
N GLY A 53 -27.78 9.99 2.25
CA GLY A 53 -27.88 11.45 2.28
C GLY A 53 -26.55 12.20 2.12
N PHE A 54 -25.51 11.51 1.58
CA PHE A 54 -24.30 12.16 1.10
C PHE A 54 -24.53 12.84 -0.25
N SER A 55 -23.83 13.94 -0.49
CA SER A 55 -23.65 14.50 -1.83
C SER A 55 -22.57 13.69 -2.56
N ALA A 56 -22.96 12.56 -3.13
CA ALA A 56 -22.04 11.63 -3.77
C ALA A 56 -22.11 11.73 -5.31
N ARG A 57 -20.96 11.62 -5.96
CA ARG A 57 -20.83 11.63 -7.42
C ARG A 57 -19.65 10.78 -7.89
N VAL A 58 -19.79 10.21 -9.07
CA VAL A 58 -18.71 9.58 -9.80
C VAL A 58 -18.03 10.66 -10.67
N GLU A 59 -16.76 10.91 -10.42
CA GLU A 59 -15.97 11.90 -11.18
C GLU A 59 -15.06 11.18 -12.18
N PRO A 60 -15.12 11.56 -13.47
CA PRO A 60 -14.26 10.97 -14.48
C PRO A 60 -12.81 11.40 -14.29
N THR A 61 -11.89 10.50 -14.61
CA THR A 61 -10.46 10.73 -14.68
C THR A 61 -9.90 10.33 -16.04
N PRO A 62 -8.63 10.59 -16.36
CA PRO A 62 -8.00 10.03 -17.55
C PRO A 62 -7.96 8.50 -17.57
N GLY A 63 -7.99 7.86 -16.39
CA GLY A 63 -8.07 6.41 -16.22
C GLY A 63 -9.42 5.97 -15.67
N HIS A 64 -9.43 5.27 -14.53
CA HIS A 64 -10.67 4.83 -13.90
C HIS A 64 -11.30 5.93 -13.01
N PRO A 65 -12.63 5.90 -12.83
CA PRO A 65 -13.34 6.96 -12.12
C PRO A 65 -13.02 6.98 -10.62
N ILE A 66 -13.27 8.15 -10.02
CA ILE A 66 -13.21 8.39 -8.58
C ILE A 66 -14.64 8.60 -8.07
N VAL A 67 -14.96 8.08 -6.89
CA VAL A 67 -16.17 8.43 -6.14
C VAL A 67 -15.83 9.45 -5.08
N ARG A 68 -16.45 10.63 -5.16
CA ARG A 68 -16.38 11.64 -4.11
C ARG A 68 -17.75 11.82 -3.47
N ALA A 69 -17.78 11.81 -2.12
CA ALA A 69 -19.02 12.04 -1.39
C ALA A 69 -18.76 12.91 -0.15
N ASP A 70 -19.65 13.86 0.09
CA ASP A 70 -19.55 14.83 1.18
C ASP A 70 -20.83 14.80 2.04
N TRP A 71 -20.65 14.69 3.37
CA TRP A 71 -21.67 14.93 4.38
C TRP A 71 -21.15 15.99 5.36
N LEU A 72 -21.50 17.26 5.14
CA LEU A 72 -20.97 18.43 5.85
C LEU A 72 -22.05 19.09 6.70
N LYS A 73 -22.78 18.31 7.51
CA LYS A 73 -23.92 18.77 8.31
C LYS A 73 -23.59 18.83 9.81
N ALA A 74 -22.32 18.82 10.19
CA ALA A 74 -21.83 18.98 11.57
C ALA A 74 -21.00 20.29 11.69
N PRO A 75 -21.66 21.46 11.74
CA PRO A 75 -20.95 22.75 11.76
C PRO A 75 -20.08 22.88 13.03
N GLY A 76 -18.84 23.37 12.85
CA GLY A 76 -17.86 23.54 13.94
C GLY A 76 -17.21 22.26 14.43
N ARG A 77 -17.54 21.10 13.84
CA ARG A 77 -16.94 19.82 14.18
C ARG A 77 -15.84 19.47 13.18
N PRO A 78 -14.86 18.64 13.58
CA PRO A 78 -13.79 18.21 12.68
C PRO A 78 -14.35 17.46 11.46
N THR A 79 -13.53 17.38 10.42
CA THR A 79 -13.81 16.67 9.17
C THR A 79 -12.89 15.48 9.02
N VAL A 80 -13.43 14.30 8.76
CA VAL A 80 -12.69 13.08 8.41
C VAL A 80 -12.83 12.83 6.92
N LEU A 81 -11.70 12.58 6.25
CA LEU A 81 -11.62 12.10 4.87
C LEU A 81 -11.39 10.59 4.89
N CYS A 82 -12.43 9.80 4.66
CA CYS A 82 -12.33 8.36 4.49
C CYS A 82 -11.84 8.02 3.08
N TYR A 83 -10.80 7.24 2.99
CA TYR A 83 -10.26 6.74 1.74
C TYR A 83 -10.37 5.22 1.69
N GLY A 84 -10.52 4.68 0.49
CA GLY A 84 -10.42 3.28 0.13
C GLY A 84 -10.41 3.12 -1.38
N HIS A 85 -10.14 1.92 -1.87
CA HIS A 85 -10.20 1.63 -3.29
C HIS A 85 -11.18 0.48 -3.60
N PHE A 86 -11.74 0.51 -4.80
CA PHE A 86 -12.71 -0.47 -5.25
C PHE A 86 -12.25 -1.26 -6.48
N ASP A 87 -11.06 -0.97 -6.97
CA ASP A 87 -10.39 -1.85 -7.92
C ASP A 87 -9.69 -3.00 -7.20
N VAL A 88 -9.35 -4.03 -7.95
CA VAL A 88 -8.72 -5.24 -7.41
C VAL A 88 -7.67 -5.77 -8.37
N GLN A 89 -6.72 -6.53 -7.85
CA GLN A 89 -5.71 -7.26 -8.64
C GLN A 89 -6.34 -8.32 -9.54
N PRO A 90 -5.67 -8.66 -10.67
CA PRO A 90 -6.01 -9.84 -11.47
C PRO A 90 -6.09 -11.10 -10.62
N PRO A 91 -7.07 -11.98 -10.87
CA PRO A 91 -7.23 -13.18 -10.07
C PRO A 91 -6.33 -14.36 -10.48
N GLU A 92 -5.63 -14.26 -11.61
CA GLU A 92 -4.77 -15.34 -12.11
C GLU A 92 -3.65 -15.74 -11.11
N PRO A 93 -3.28 -17.04 -11.06
CA PRO A 93 -3.80 -18.17 -11.84
C PRO A 93 -5.12 -18.73 -11.29
N LEU A 94 -6.13 -18.90 -12.16
CA LEU A 94 -7.50 -19.26 -11.78
C LEU A 94 -7.63 -20.71 -11.25
N ASP A 95 -6.79 -21.61 -11.70
CA ASP A 95 -6.77 -23.02 -11.32
C ASP A 95 -6.34 -23.28 -9.86
N LEU A 96 -5.77 -22.28 -9.19
CA LEU A 96 -5.39 -22.35 -7.78
C LEU A 96 -6.48 -21.85 -6.82
N TRP A 97 -7.59 -21.31 -7.34
CA TRP A 97 -8.70 -20.86 -6.51
C TRP A 97 -9.61 -22.06 -6.13
N ARG A 98 -9.99 -22.14 -4.84
CA ARG A 98 -10.99 -23.10 -4.36
C ARG A 98 -12.39 -22.78 -4.86
N HIS A 99 -12.70 -21.48 -4.96
CA HIS A 99 -13.96 -20.94 -5.44
C HIS A 99 -13.66 -19.89 -6.52
N PRO A 100 -14.55 -19.67 -7.50
CA PRO A 100 -14.33 -18.62 -8.49
C PRO A 100 -14.12 -17.24 -7.80
N PRO A 101 -13.10 -16.47 -8.18
CA PRO A 101 -12.64 -15.28 -7.44
C PRO A 101 -13.70 -14.18 -7.27
N PHE A 102 -14.70 -14.12 -8.14
CA PHE A 102 -15.80 -13.15 -8.10
C PHE A 102 -17.17 -13.77 -7.76
N GLU A 103 -17.16 -14.99 -7.24
CA GLU A 103 -18.30 -15.66 -6.63
C GLU A 103 -18.03 -15.83 -5.14
N PRO A 104 -18.28 -14.77 -4.31
CA PRO A 104 -17.87 -14.77 -2.92
C PRO A 104 -18.55 -15.91 -2.14
N VAL A 105 -17.76 -16.67 -1.38
CA VAL A 105 -18.21 -17.80 -0.56
C VAL A 105 -17.82 -17.58 0.90
N VAL A 106 -18.76 -17.88 1.80
CA VAL A 106 -18.54 -17.80 3.24
C VAL A 106 -18.41 -19.22 3.80
N GLU A 107 -17.28 -19.52 4.43
CA GLU A 107 -17.03 -20.76 5.15
C GLU A 107 -16.76 -20.44 6.63
N GLY A 108 -17.73 -20.70 7.50
CA GLY A 108 -17.63 -20.32 8.92
C GLY A 108 -17.56 -18.80 9.10
N ASP A 109 -16.45 -18.31 9.64
CA ASP A 109 -16.19 -16.87 9.84
C ASP A 109 -15.29 -16.26 8.75
N VAL A 110 -15.07 -16.96 7.65
CA VAL A 110 -14.16 -16.55 6.58
C VAL A 110 -14.90 -16.34 5.28
N LEU A 111 -14.70 -15.19 4.66
CA LEU A 111 -15.20 -14.84 3.34
C LEU A 111 -14.07 -14.95 2.32
N TYR A 112 -14.26 -15.75 1.29
CA TYR A 112 -13.32 -15.94 0.18
C TYR A 112 -13.82 -15.23 -1.06
N ALA A 113 -13.05 -14.27 -1.55
CA ALA A 113 -13.22 -13.60 -2.86
C ALA A 113 -12.04 -12.69 -3.14
N ARG A 114 -11.75 -12.37 -4.40
CA ARG A 114 -10.84 -11.28 -4.77
C ARG A 114 -11.44 -9.93 -4.35
N GLY A 115 -10.65 -9.10 -3.65
CA GLY A 115 -11.07 -7.82 -3.09
C GLY A 115 -11.77 -7.94 -1.72
N ALA A 116 -11.82 -9.14 -1.13
CA ALA A 116 -12.48 -9.34 0.16
C ALA A 116 -11.77 -8.59 1.29
N SER A 117 -10.44 -8.63 1.33
CA SER A 117 -9.60 -7.91 2.29
C SER A 117 -8.96 -6.67 1.68
N ASP A 118 -8.66 -6.69 0.37
CA ASP A 118 -7.95 -5.67 -0.38
C ASP A 118 -8.79 -5.14 -1.55
N ASP A 119 -9.55 -4.04 -1.41
CA ASP A 119 -9.87 -3.25 -0.19
C ASP A 119 -11.40 -3.13 -0.01
N LYS A 120 -12.22 -3.77 -0.89
CA LYS A 120 -13.68 -3.62 -0.88
C LYS A 120 -14.32 -3.95 0.47
N GLY A 121 -13.81 -4.98 1.16
CA GLY A 121 -14.29 -5.34 2.49
C GLY A 121 -13.99 -4.24 3.49
N GLN A 122 -12.77 -3.75 3.53
CA GLN A 122 -12.36 -2.72 4.48
C GLN A 122 -12.93 -1.34 4.13
N LEU A 123 -13.00 -1.00 2.84
CA LEU A 123 -13.71 0.20 2.37
C LEU A 123 -15.16 0.21 2.86
N LEU A 124 -15.86 -0.94 2.77
CA LEU A 124 -17.25 -1.03 3.16
C LEU A 124 -17.46 -0.88 4.68
N ILE A 125 -16.46 -1.20 5.51
CA ILE A 125 -16.47 -0.92 6.96
C ILE A 125 -16.79 0.54 7.22
N HIS A 126 -16.13 1.47 6.53
CA HIS A 126 -16.34 2.91 6.69
C HIS A 126 -17.78 3.32 6.31
N VAL A 127 -18.27 2.79 5.21
CA VAL A 127 -19.61 3.06 4.71
C VAL A 127 -20.67 2.54 5.69
N LYS A 128 -20.49 1.32 6.23
CA LYS A 128 -21.45 0.73 7.17
C LYS A 128 -21.42 1.40 8.55
N ALA A 129 -20.26 1.90 8.97
CA ALA A 129 -20.17 2.66 10.21
C ALA A 129 -20.97 3.97 10.14
N VAL A 130 -20.81 4.78 9.08
CA VAL A 130 -21.57 6.01 8.92
C VAL A 130 -23.05 5.72 8.66
N GLU A 131 -23.39 4.64 7.95
CA GLU A 131 -24.77 4.18 7.79
C GLU A 131 -25.44 3.92 9.14
N ALA A 132 -24.81 3.12 9.99
CA ALA A 132 -25.36 2.78 11.31
C ALA A 132 -25.62 4.04 12.16
N MET A 133 -24.70 5.00 12.12
CA MET A 133 -24.86 6.26 12.84
C MET A 133 -26.01 7.11 12.28
N LEU A 134 -26.09 7.26 10.95
CA LEU A 134 -27.16 8.05 10.30
C LEU A 134 -28.53 7.41 10.48
N ARG A 135 -28.66 6.09 10.39
CA ARG A 135 -29.94 5.38 10.58
C ARG A 135 -30.47 5.47 12.00
N THR A 136 -29.60 5.64 12.99
CA THR A 136 -30.00 5.69 14.41
C THR A 136 -30.17 7.09 14.97
N SER A 137 -29.38 8.05 14.50
CA SER A 137 -29.39 9.41 15.05
C SER A 137 -29.71 10.50 14.04
N GLY A 138 -29.80 10.17 12.75
CA GLY A 138 -29.98 11.14 11.66
C GLY A 138 -28.80 12.09 11.44
N ARG A 139 -27.72 11.94 12.21
CA ARG A 139 -26.56 12.85 12.18
C ARG A 139 -25.25 12.14 12.51
N LEU A 140 -24.14 12.74 12.09
CA LEU A 140 -22.78 12.33 12.46
C LEU A 140 -22.18 13.36 13.43
N PRO A 141 -21.31 12.96 14.36
CA PRO A 141 -20.66 13.89 15.30
C PRO A 141 -19.52 14.70 14.65
N VAL A 142 -19.13 14.33 13.43
CA VAL A 142 -18.07 14.98 12.61
C VAL A 142 -18.60 15.17 11.19
N ASN A 143 -17.96 16.03 10.41
CA ASN A 143 -18.13 16.05 8.96
C ASN A 143 -17.37 14.87 8.35
N VAL A 144 -17.96 14.22 7.35
CA VAL A 144 -17.36 13.06 6.67
C VAL A 144 -17.31 13.30 5.18
N LYS A 145 -16.14 13.03 4.61
CA LYS A 145 -15.90 12.97 3.17
C LYS A 145 -15.43 11.58 2.80
N PHE A 146 -15.84 11.12 1.63
CA PHE A 146 -15.27 9.92 0.99
C PHE A 146 -14.52 10.31 -0.28
N LEU A 147 -13.35 9.72 -0.44
CA LEU A 147 -12.56 9.72 -1.66
C LEU A 147 -12.20 8.27 -1.97
N LEU A 148 -12.94 7.66 -2.91
CA LEU A 148 -12.78 6.25 -3.26
C LEU A 148 -12.27 6.16 -4.70
N GLU A 149 -11.24 5.35 -4.94
CA GLU A 149 -10.61 5.25 -6.24
C GLU A 149 -10.71 3.87 -6.88
N GLY A 150 -10.51 3.82 -8.20
CA GLY A 150 -10.47 2.60 -9.00
C GLY A 150 -9.10 2.35 -9.65
N GLU A 151 -8.00 2.85 -9.08
CA GLU A 151 -6.65 2.78 -9.65
C GLU A 151 -5.54 2.52 -8.61
N GLU A 152 -5.86 2.13 -7.37
CA GLU A 152 -4.84 1.89 -6.35
C GLU A 152 -3.87 0.80 -6.82
N GLU A 153 -4.40 -0.28 -7.34
CA GLU A 153 -3.67 -1.46 -7.79
C GLU A 153 -2.76 -1.25 -9.02
N ILE A 154 -2.85 -0.07 -9.61
CA ILE A 154 -1.94 0.39 -10.68
C ILE A 154 -1.15 1.64 -10.25
N GLY A 155 -1.14 1.95 -8.94
CA GLY A 155 -0.34 3.02 -8.34
C GLY A 155 -0.99 4.40 -8.36
N SER A 156 -2.32 4.51 -8.42
CA SER A 156 -3.12 5.74 -8.29
C SER A 156 -2.71 6.88 -9.22
N PRO A 157 -2.50 6.65 -10.53
CA PRO A 157 -1.99 7.70 -11.43
C PRO A 157 -2.90 8.93 -11.48
N SER A 158 -4.22 8.73 -11.47
CA SER A 158 -5.18 9.83 -11.49
C SER A 158 -5.21 10.61 -10.18
N LEU A 159 -5.11 9.95 -9.01
CA LEU A 159 -5.12 10.63 -7.71
C LEU A 159 -3.89 11.52 -7.50
N THR A 160 -2.74 11.16 -8.05
CA THR A 160 -1.52 11.97 -7.98
C THR A 160 -1.74 13.39 -8.48
N THR A 161 -2.60 13.58 -9.48
CA THR A 161 -2.96 14.89 -10.02
C THR A 161 -4.27 15.43 -9.44
N TYR A 162 -5.21 14.55 -9.09
CA TYR A 162 -6.52 14.91 -8.58
C TYR A 162 -6.45 15.56 -7.19
N VAL A 163 -5.74 14.96 -6.24
CA VAL A 163 -5.66 15.46 -4.86
C VAL A 163 -5.11 16.90 -4.78
N PRO A 164 -3.98 17.27 -5.43
CA PRO A 164 -3.50 18.63 -5.44
C PRO A 164 -4.47 19.64 -6.09
N ARG A 165 -5.14 19.24 -7.19
CA ARG A 165 -6.11 20.09 -7.90
C ARG A 165 -7.37 20.34 -7.08
N HIS A 166 -7.83 19.36 -6.31
CA HIS A 166 -9.05 19.44 -5.51
C HIS A 166 -8.79 19.68 -4.03
N ARG A 167 -7.59 20.20 -3.68
CA ARG A 167 -7.13 20.41 -2.31
C ARG A 167 -8.16 21.10 -1.41
N ARG A 168 -8.83 22.16 -1.91
CA ARG A 168 -9.85 22.88 -1.12
C ARG A 168 -11.08 22.02 -0.84
N ALA A 169 -11.54 21.26 -1.81
CA ALA A 169 -12.70 20.39 -1.69
C ALA A 169 -12.42 19.17 -0.79
N LEU A 170 -11.18 18.67 -0.79
CA LEU A 170 -10.75 17.53 0.02
C LEU A 170 -10.23 17.92 1.41
N GLN A 171 -10.14 19.22 1.73
CA GLN A 171 -9.64 19.66 3.04
C GLN A 171 -10.40 18.97 4.18
N ALA A 172 -9.65 18.42 5.12
CA ALA A 172 -10.13 17.70 6.28
C ALA A 172 -9.15 17.91 7.45
N ASP A 173 -9.51 17.44 8.65
CA ASP A 173 -8.66 17.49 9.84
C ASP A 173 -7.87 16.20 10.02
N ALA A 174 -8.36 15.09 9.46
CA ALA A 174 -7.70 13.80 9.40
C ALA A 174 -8.15 12.99 8.19
N ALA A 175 -7.28 12.10 7.70
CA ALA A 175 -7.68 11.02 6.81
C ALA A 175 -7.81 9.71 7.60
N LEU A 176 -8.74 8.84 7.19
CA LEU A 176 -8.93 7.49 7.70
C LEU A 176 -8.81 6.50 6.55
N VAL A 177 -7.92 5.53 6.70
CA VAL A 177 -7.62 4.50 5.70
C VAL A 177 -7.59 3.15 6.41
N SER A 178 -8.28 2.16 5.88
CA SER A 178 -8.29 0.79 6.42
C SER A 178 -7.67 -0.25 5.49
N ASP A 179 -6.89 0.19 4.53
CA ASP A 179 -6.13 -0.66 3.62
C ASP A 179 -4.88 -1.21 4.32
N GLY A 180 -5.05 -2.28 5.09
CA GLY A 180 -4.00 -2.88 5.89
C GLY A 180 -4.48 -4.00 6.81
N SER A 181 -3.57 -4.50 7.67
CA SER A 181 -3.82 -5.68 8.50
C SER A 181 -3.58 -5.40 9.98
N LEU A 182 -4.28 -6.15 10.83
CA LEU A 182 -3.87 -6.39 12.21
C LEU A 182 -2.51 -7.09 12.19
N PHE A 183 -1.70 -6.89 13.22
CA PHE A 183 -0.41 -7.56 13.33
C PHE A 183 -0.57 -9.09 13.51
N ALA A 184 -1.58 -9.49 14.24
CA ALA A 184 -1.98 -10.87 14.44
C ALA A 184 -3.47 -10.93 14.75
N PRO A 185 -4.13 -12.11 14.67
CA PRO A 185 -5.52 -12.27 15.02
C PRO A 185 -5.83 -11.72 16.43
N GLY A 186 -6.81 -10.82 16.53
CA GLY A 186 -7.23 -10.20 17.78
C GLY A 186 -6.28 -9.15 18.38
N LEU A 187 -5.15 -8.84 17.72
CA LEU A 187 -4.20 -7.82 18.16
C LEU A 187 -4.42 -6.52 17.37
N PRO A 188 -5.18 -5.55 17.93
CA PRO A 188 -5.47 -4.30 17.21
C PRO A 188 -4.20 -3.52 16.91
N THR A 189 -4.13 -2.97 15.71
CA THR A 189 -2.90 -2.35 15.19
C THR A 189 -3.18 -0.98 14.63
N LEU A 190 -2.31 -0.01 14.91
CA LEU A 190 -2.24 1.29 14.25
C LEU A 190 -0.90 1.43 13.55
N THR A 191 -0.94 1.58 12.24
CA THR A 191 0.27 1.81 11.46
C THR A 191 0.59 3.30 11.47
N THR A 192 1.74 3.67 12.05
CA THR A 192 2.17 5.07 12.19
C THR A 192 3.13 5.52 11.11
N GLY A 193 3.70 4.60 10.34
CA GLY A 193 4.65 4.93 9.29
C GLY A 193 4.54 4.02 8.08
N LEU A 194 4.73 4.61 6.90
CA LEU A 194 4.86 3.92 5.62
C LEU A 194 6.23 4.22 5.04
N ARG A 195 6.90 3.22 4.48
CA ARG A 195 8.11 3.48 3.69
C ARG A 195 7.74 4.16 2.37
N GLY A 196 8.58 5.11 1.95
CA GLY A 196 8.52 5.65 0.62
C GLY A 196 9.05 4.68 -0.43
N MET A 197 8.92 5.04 -1.68
CA MET A 197 9.42 4.27 -2.82
C MET A 197 10.18 5.16 -3.79
N LEU A 198 11.23 4.62 -4.37
CA LEU A 198 11.88 5.15 -5.57
C LEU A 198 12.13 3.98 -6.52
N TYR A 199 11.45 3.98 -7.67
CA TYR A 199 11.61 2.95 -8.70
C TYR A 199 12.40 3.52 -9.88
N THR A 200 13.43 2.81 -10.31
CA THR A 200 14.36 3.28 -11.35
C THR A 200 14.70 2.19 -12.36
N GLU A 201 15.13 2.61 -13.52
CA GLU A 201 15.73 1.75 -14.54
C GLU A 201 17.10 2.30 -14.94
N ILE A 202 18.09 1.40 -15.04
CA ILE A 202 19.43 1.69 -15.49
C ILE A 202 19.57 1.10 -16.90
N ASP A 203 19.78 1.94 -17.90
CA ASP A 203 20.11 1.53 -19.26
C ASP A 203 21.62 1.55 -19.44
N VAL A 204 22.19 0.42 -19.85
CA VAL A 204 23.63 0.25 -20.09
C VAL A 204 23.84 -0.01 -21.58
N SER A 205 24.64 0.83 -22.22
CA SER A 205 25.02 0.70 -23.64
C SER A 205 26.53 0.58 -23.78
N GLY A 206 26.98 -0.48 -24.46
CA GLY A 206 28.38 -0.71 -24.78
C GLY A 206 28.69 -0.40 -26.24
N ALA A 207 28.93 -1.41 -27.05
CA ALA A 207 29.20 -1.27 -28.49
C ALA A 207 27.92 -0.79 -29.26
N ARG A 208 28.09 -0.39 -30.52
CA ARG A 208 26.98 0.04 -31.36
C ARG A 208 25.98 -1.09 -31.68
N ARG A 209 26.44 -2.33 -31.66
CA ARG A 209 25.67 -3.55 -31.94
C ARG A 209 26.29 -4.73 -31.19
N ASP A 210 25.60 -5.83 -31.14
CA ASP A 210 26.14 -7.08 -30.66
C ASP A 210 27.35 -7.52 -31.51
N LEU A 211 28.37 -8.02 -30.85
CA LEU A 211 29.66 -8.37 -31.49
C LEU A 211 30.02 -9.83 -31.25
N HIS A 212 30.74 -10.43 -32.17
CA HIS A 212 31.26 -11.78 -32.02
C HIS A 212 32.34 -11.82 -30.93
N SER A 213 32.14 -12.65 -29.88
CA SER A 213 33.00 -12.68 -28.72
C SER A 213 34.44 -13.17 -29.04
N GLY A 214 34.60 -14.07 -30.02
CA GLY A 214 35.92 -14.54 -30.47
C GLY A 214 36.72 -13.48 -31.21
N GLN A 215 36.10 -12.48 -31.83
CA GLN A 215 36.78 -11.40 -32.54
C GLN A 215 37.04 -10.17 -31.69
N TYR A 216 36.12 -9.87 -30.76
CA TYR A 216 36.12 -8.61 -30.00
C TYR A 216 36.24 -8.82 -28.49
N GLY A 217 36.28 -10.08 -28.01
CA GLY A 217 36.47 -10.40 -26.59
C GLY A 217 37.76 -9.83 -26.04
N GLY A 218 37.73 -9.22 -24.86
CA GLY A 218 38.85 -8.52 -24.23
C GLY A 218 39.09 -7.09 -24.72
N ALA A 219 38.41 -6.65 -25.81
CA ALA A 219 38.54 -5.28 -26.35
C ALA A 219 37.23 -4.52 -26.32
N ALA A 220 36.08 -5.15 -26.59
CA ALA A 220 34.79 -4.50 -26.64
C ALA A 220 34.11 -4.48 -25.25
N PRO A 221 33.42 -3.37 -24.89
CA PRO A 221 32.66 -3.30 -23.64
C PRO A 221 31.46 -4.23 -23.71
N ASN A 222 31.23 -5.03 -22.67
CA ASN A 222 30.12 -5.94 -22.52
C ASN A 222 29.05 -5.29 -21.62
N ALA A 223 27.91 -4.92 -22.19
CA ALA A 223 26.84 -4.22 -21.45
C ALA A 223 26.25 -5.06 -20.31
N VAL A 224 26.08 -6.38 -20.48
CA VAL A 224 25.59 -7.29 -19.44
C VAL A 224 26.60 -7.43 -18.31
N GLY A 225 27.87 -7.60 -18.64
CA GLY A 225 28.93 -7.62 -17.62
C GLY A 225 29.02 -6.32 -16.83
N ALA A 226 28.87 -5.18 -17.51
CA ALA A 226 28.80 -3.87 -16.84
C ALA A 226 27.59 -3.71 -15.94
N ALA A 227 26.40 -4.16 -16.38
CA ALA A 227 25.19 -4.17 -15.57
C ALA A 227 25.36 -5.00 -14.30
N ALA A 228 25.93 -6.20 -14.42
CA ALA A 228 26.25 -7.07 -13.28
C ALA A 228 27.24 -6.41 -12.29
N ALA A 229 28.29 -5.76 -12.79
CA ALA A 229 29.25 -5.04 -11.95
C ALA A 229 28.60 -3.85 -11.22
N ILE A 230 27.74 -3.09 -11.89
CA ILE A 230 26.97 -2.01 -11.28
C ILE A 230 26.10 -2.55 -10.14
N VAL A 231 25.31 -3.60 -10.40
CA VAL A 231 24.45 -4.24 -9.39
C VAL A 231 25.26 -4.71 -8.18
N ALA A 232 26.38 -5.40 -8.40
CA ALA A 232 27.25 -5.86 -7.33
C ALA A 232 27.85 -4.70 -6.49
N ALA A 233 28.00 -3.52 -7.08
CA ALA A 233 28.49 -2.34 -6.39
C ALA A 233 27.45 -1.64 -5.51
N LEU A 234 26.13 -1.91 -5.69
CA LEU A 234 25.06 -1.21 -4.99
C LEU A 234 25.00 -1.52 -3.48
N LYS A 235 25.34 -2.75 -3.08
CA LYS A 235 25.36 -3.19 -1.68
C LYS A 235 26.73 -3.78 -1.31
N ASP A 236 27.06 -3.73 -0.05
CA ASP A 236 28.21 -4.46 0.48
C ASP A 236 27.81 -5.87 0.97
N ARG A 237 28.79 -6.66 1.42
CA ARG A 237 28.61 -8.02 1.96
C ARG A 237 27.74 -8.08 3.23
N HIS A 238 27.45 -6.95 3.84
CA HIS A 238 26.62 -6.83 5.04
C HIS A 238 25.22 -6.33 4.73
N GLY A 239 24.84 -6.24 3.45
CA GLY A 239 23.54 -5.77 2.98
C GLY A 239 23.36 -4.25 3.03
N ARG A 240 24.43 -3.49 3.36
CA ARG A 240 24.38 -2.03 3.44
C ARG A 240 24.49 -1.41 2.04
N ILE A 241 23.62 -0.45 1.75
CA ILE A 241 23.61 0.28 0.48
C ILE A 241 24.82 1.22 0.41
N ARG A 242 25.61 1.13 -0.68
CA ARG A 242 26.88 1.85 -0.83
C ARG A 242 26.77 3.23 -1.47
N VAL A 243 25.55 3.68 -1.80
CA VAL A 243 25.31 5.01 -2.36
C VAL A 243 25.69 6.10 -1.33
N PRO A 244 26.67 6.97 -1.62
CA PRO A 244 27.12 8.01 -0.68
C PRO A 244 25.98 8.95 -0.28
N GLY A 245 25.88 9.21 1.02
CA GLY A 245 24.84 10.07 1.57
C GLY A 245 23.46 9.42 1.68
N PHE A 246 23.28 8.16 1.28
CA PHE A 246 22.01 7.45 1.34
C PHE A 246 21.43 7.41 2.76
N TYR A 247 22.28 7.18 3.76
CA TYR A 247 21.86 7.05 5.17
C TYR A 247 21.90 8.37 5.98
N THR A 248 22.28 9.51 5.37
CA THR A 248 22.54 10.76 6.12
C THR A 248 21.36 11.25 6.95
N LYS A 249 20.14 10.94 6.53
CA LYS A 249 18.89 11.34 7.20
C LYS A 249 18.12 10.16 7.80
N VAL A 250 18.66 8.95 7.72
CA VAL A 250 18.01 7.77 8.29
C VAL A 250 18.17 7.82 9.81
N GLN A 251 17.03 7.87 10.50
CA GLN A 251 16.95 7.80 11.94
C GLN A 251 16.65 6.37 12.39
N ALA A 252 17.19 5.99 13.53
CA ALA A 252 16.76 4.78 14.22
C ALA A 252 15.34 4.99 14.77
N PRO A 253 14.56 3.91 14.95
CA PRO A 253 13.33 3.98 15.74
C PRO A 253 13.60 4.56 17.13
N ALA A 254 12.62 5.24 17.74
CA ALA A 254 12.72 5.65 19.12
C ALA A 254 12.92 4.43 20.04
N ALA A 255 13.57 4.60 21.17
CA ALA A 255 13.86 3.50 22.08
C ALA A 255 12.58 2.80 22.56
N GLU A 256 11.53 3.57 22.82
CA GLU A 256 10.22 3.06 23.23
C GLU A 256 9.57 2.26 22.08
N GLU A 257 9.65 2.76 20.87
CA GLU A 257 9.10 2.09 19.67
C GLU A 257 9.80 0.76 19.41
N HIS A 258 11.14 0.74 19.54
CA HIS A 258 11.92 -0.48 19.39
C HIS A 258 11.61 -1.51 20.52
N ALA A 259 11.44 -1.05 21.76
CA ALA A 259 11.05 -1.91 22.87
C ALA A 259 9.66 -2.53 22.66
N GLU A 260 8.68 -1.76 22.17
CA GLU A 260 7.35 -2.27 21.82
C GLU A 260 7.42 -3.33 20.72
N TRP A 261 8.18 -3.09 19.65
CA TRP A 261 8.31 -4.06 18.55
C TRP A 261 8.96 -5.37 18.99
N SER A 262 9.90 -5.32 19.95
CA SER A 262 10.53 -6.53 20.50
C SER A 262 9.57 -7.42 21.31
N GLN A 263 8.42 -6.86 21.74
CA GLN A 263 7.39 -7.59 22.48
C GLN A 263 6.26 -8.11 21.58
N LEU A 264 6.26 -7.77 20.29
CA LEU A 264 5.28 -8.29 19.36
C LEU A 264 5.42 -9.82 19.22
N PRO A 265 4.32 -10.54 18.99
CA PRO A 265 4.35 -11.98 18.75
C PRO A 265 4.89 -12.31 17.36
N PHE A 266 6.14 -11.90 17.10
CA PHE A 266 6.85 -12.16 15.86
C PHE A 266 7.77 -13.36 16.01
N GLU A 267 7.44 -14.44 15.30
CA GLU A 267 8.23 -15.66 15.31
C GLU A 267 9.17 -15.70 14.08
N GLU A 268 10.43 -15.32 14.28
CA GLU A 268 11.44 -15.27 13.23
C GLU A 268 11.57 -16.62 12.48
N GLY A 269 11.49 -17.73 13.20
CA GLY A 269 11.56 -19.06 12.59
C GLY A 269 10.41 -19.35 11.62
N LYS A 270 9.18 -18.97 11.97
CA LYS A 270 8.04 -19.10 11.05
C LYS A 270 8.19 -18.18 9.84
N TYR A 271 8.60 -16.94 10.07
CA TYR A 271 8.85 -15.99 8.98
C TYR A 271 9.90 -16.50 7.99
N LEU A 272 11.00 -17.08 8.47
CA LEU A 272 12.02 -17.69 7.61
C LEU A 272 11.49 -18.92 6.87
N GLN A 273 10.67 -19.73 7.53
CA GLN A 273 10.02 -20.89 6.89
C GLN A 273 9.10 -20.44 5.74
N GLU A 274 8.30 -19.39 5.92
CA GLU A 274 7.46 -18.80 4.85
C GLU A 274 8.30 -18.30 3.69
N LEU A 275 9.48 -17.71 3.95
CA LEU A 275 10.42 -17.29 2.93
C LEU A 275 11.13 -18.46 2.22
N GLY A 276 11.05 -19.68 2.75
CA GLY A 276 11.79 -20.86 2.24
C GLY A 276 13.30 -20.74 2.42
N THR A 277 13.78 -20.10 3.49
CA THR A 277 15.21 -19.86 3.75
C THR A 277 15.53 -19.98 5.25
N ASP A 278 16.76 -20.34 5.56
CA ASP A 278 17.27 -20.43 6.95
C ASP A 278 17.85 -19.12 7.47
N VAL A 279 17.98 -18.12 6.62
CA VAL A 279 18.56 -16.80 6.98
C VAL A 279 17.78 -15.67 6.34
N ALA A 280 17.62 -14.56 7.06
CA ALA A 280 17.09 -13.31 6.51
C ALA A 280 18.25 -12.45 5.99
N PRO A 281 18.47 -12.37 4.67
CA PRO A 281 19.45 -11.43 4.12
C PRO A 281 18.98 -10.00 4.39
N GLY A 282 19.90 -9.04 4.38
CA GLY A 282 19.58 -7.64 4.57
C GLY A 282 20.65 -6.93 5.39
N GLU A 283 20.38 -5.70 5.83
CA GLU A 283 21.35 -4.89 6.58
C GLU A 283 21.63 -5.55 7.93
N ARG A 284 22.88 -5.98 8.14
CA ARG A 284 23.31 -6.62 9.39
C ARG A 284 23.21 -5.67 10.59
N GLY A 285 22.95 -6.25 11.76
CA GLY A 285 22.86 -5.50 13.03
C GLY A 285 21.48 -4.96 13.35
N TYR A 286 20.47 -5.30 12.53
CA TYR A 286 19.08 -4.94 12.78
C TYR A 286 18.19 -6.19 12.80
N PRO A 287 17.21 -6.28 13.75
CA PRO A 287 16.15 -7.29 13.71
C PRO A 287 15.35 -7.24 12.41
N ILE A 288 14.63 -8.31 12.08
CA ILE A 288 13.84 -8.38 10.85
C ILE A 288 12.79 -7.26 10.80
N LEU A 289 12.05 -7.03 11.87
CA LEU A 289 11.04 -5.97 11.91
C LEU A 289 11.64 -4.58 11.64
N ASP A 290 12.80 -4.27 12.21
CA ASP A 290 13.50 -3.02 11.91
C ASP A 290 13.84 -2.92 10.41
N ARG A 291 14.36 -4.01 9.80
CA ARG A 291 14.74 -4.04 8.39
C ARG A 291 13.54 -3.79 7.46
N VAL A 292 12.38 -4.34 7.80
CA VAL A 292 11.19 -4.21 6.94
C VAL A 292 10.37 -2.95 7.22
N TRP A 293 10.51 -2.32 8.39
CA TRP A 293 9.73 -1.16 8.81
C TRP A 293 10.49 0.17 8.86
N ALA A 294 11.70 0.15 9.41
CA ALA A 294 12.44 1.36 9.75
C ALA A 294 13.79 1.50 9.04
N ARG A 295 14.22 0.47 8.31
CA ARG A 295 15.44 0.56 7.50
C ARG A 295 15.11 0.71 6.03
N PRO A 296 15.87 1.54 5.30
CA PRO A 296 15.70 1.63 3.85
C PRO A 296 16.27 0.38 3.17
N THR A 297 15.66 0.00 2.05
CA THR A 297 16.13 -1.14 1.23
C THR A 297 16.40 -0.72 -0.20
N LEU A 298 17.16 -1.54 -0.91
CA LEU A 298 17.38 -1.45 -2.34
C LEU A 298 17.31 -2.86 -2.90
N ASP A 299 16.42 -3.06 -3.88
CA ASP A 299 16.17 -4.38 -4.45
C ASP A 299 16.20 -4.33 -5.97
N VAL A 300 16.81 -5.36 -6.58
CA VAL A 300 16.92 -5.53 -8.03
C VAL A 300 15.77 -6.44 -8.46
N HIS A 301 14.93 -5.96 -9.38
CA HIS A 301 13.73 -6.66 -9.84
C HIS A 301 13.92 -7.39 -11.16
N GLY A 302 14.92 -7.01 -11.93
CA GLY A 302 15.21 -7.65 -13.20
C GLY A 302 16.48 -7.12 -13.84
N ILE A 303 17.15 -8.00 -14.55
CA ILE A 303 18.29 -7.68 -15.42
C ILE A 303 17.95 -8.26 -16.79
N THR A 304 17.91 -7.41 -17.81
CA THR A 304 17.60 -7.81 -19.18
C THR A 304 18.78 -7.49 -20.09
N GLY A 305 19.17 -8.45 -20.93
CA GLY A 305 20.26 -8.25 -21.89
C GLY A 305 20.94 -9.56 -22.25
N GLY A 306 21.67 -9.56 -23.35
CA GLY A 306 22.33 -10.74 -23.86
C GLY A 306 21.38 -11.71 -24.57
N PHE A 307 21.87 -12.91 -24.82
CA PHE A 307 21.11 -13.98 -25.45
C PHE A 307 20.41 -14.84 -24.41
N THR A 308 19.11 -14.99 -24.55
CA THR A 308 18.24 -15.75 -23.64
C THR A 308 17.50 -16.88 -24.35
N GLY A 309 17.78 -17.13 -25.63
CA GLY A 309 17.19 -18.25 -26.39
C GLY A 309 17.94 -19.57 -26.13
N ASP A 310 17.39 -20.65 -26.68
CA ASP A 310 17.97 -21.98 -26.55
C ASP A 310 19.34 -22.09 -27.26
N GLY A 311 20.22 -22.91 -26.71
CA GLY A 311 21.55 -23.20 -27.28
C GLY A 311 22.62 -22.15 -26.95
N MET A 312 23.71 -22.13 -27.72
CA MET A 312 24.88 -21.28 -27.51
C MET A 312 24.94 -20.15 -28.52
N LYS A 313 25.14 -18.91 -28.04
CA LYS A 313 25.47 -17.76 -28.91
C LYS A 313 26.63 -17.00 -28.30
N THR A 314 27.79 -17.05 -28.99
CA THR A 314 29.04 -16.39 -28.55
C THR A 314 29.01 -14.91 -28.89
N VAL A 315 28.28 -14.12 -28.12
CA VAL A 315 28.01 -12.70 -28.38
C VAL A 315 28.46 -11.82 -27.21
N ILE A 316 28.97 -10.62 -27.53
CA ILE A 316 29.16 -9.51 -26.59
C ILE A 316 27.95 -8.60 -26.75
N PRO A 317 27.02 -8.55 -25.76
CA PRO A 317 25.80 -7.75 -25.84
C PRO A 317 26.10 -6.26 -25.86
N ALA A 318 25.46 -5.55 -26.78
CA ALA A 318 25.56 -4.10 -26.91
C ALA A 318 24.76 -3.34 -25.86
N ARG A 319 23.67 -3.93 -25.34
CA ARG A 319 22.74 -3.29 -24.41
C ARG A 319 22.35 -4.23 -23.27
N ALA A 320 22.07 -3.61 -22.11
CA ALA A 320 21.42 -4.25 -20.99
C ALA A 320 20.57 -3.20 -20.24
N SER A 321 19.57 -3.66 -19.51
CA SER A 321 18.84 -2.81 -18.57
C SER A 321 18.66 -3.48 -17.21
N VAL A 322 18.57 -2.68 -16.14
CA VAL A 322 18.38 -3.15 -14.77
C VAL A 322 17.27 -2.36 -14.10
N LYS A 323 16.28 -3.04 -13.56
CA LYS A 323 15.22 -2.44 -12.76
C LYS A 323 15.56 -2.53 -11.28
N VAL A 324 15.55 -1.38 -10.60
CA VAL A 324 15.90 -1.26 -9.19
C VAL A 324 14.88 -0.41 -8.46
N SER A 325 14.38 -0.89 -7.33
CA SER A 325 13.64 -0.03 -6.43
C SER A 325 14.34 0.14 -5.09
N MET A 326 13.98 1.21 -4.40
CA MET A 326 14.41 1.51 -3.05
C MET A 326 13.19 1.79 -2.19
N ARG A 327 13.11 1.16 -1.02
CA ARG A 327 12.18 1.59 0.02
C ARG A 327 12.88 2.62 0.88
N LEU A 328 12.25 3.77 1.04
CA LEU A 328 12.81 4.91 1.75
C LEU A 328 12.13 5.05 3.12
N VAL A 329 12.87 5.56 4.10
CA VAL A 329 12.34 5.78 5.46
C VAL A 329 12.18 7.28 5.75
N PRO A 330 11.47 7.67 6.83
CA PRO A 330 11.29 9.09 7.17
C PRO A 330 12.57 9.92 7.03
N ASP A 331 12.42 11.17 6.60
CA ASP A 331 13.48 12.14 6.28
C ASP A 331 14.31 11.85 5.01
N GLN A 332 14.13 10.71 4.35
CA GLN A 332 14.66 10.51 3.01
C GLN A 332 13.74 11.12 1.96
N ARG A 333 14.29 11.93 1.08
CA ARG A 333 13.56 12.55 -0.03
C ARG A 333 13.88 11.80 -1.33
N PRO A 334 12.89 11.28 -2.06
CA PRO A 334 13.11 10.52 -3.29
C PRO A 334 13.95 11.26 -4.33
N ASP A 335 13.69 12.56 -4.54
CA ASP A 335 14.42 13.40 -5.48
C ASP A 335 15.92 13.52 -5.15
N ARG A 336 16.24 13.62 -3.86
CA ARG A 336 17.63 13.67 -3.38
C ARG A 336 18.31 12.30 -3.53
N ILE A 337 17.63 11.25 -3.13
CA ILE A 337 18.14 9.88 -3.23
C ILE A 337 18.37 9.52 -4.69
N PHE A 338 17.45 9.86 -5.60
CA PHE A 338 17.63 9.63 -7.04
C PHE A 338 18.91 10.29 -7.56
N LYS A 339 19.14 11.55 -7.23
CA LYS A 339 20.37 12.26 -7.66
C LYS A 339 21.65 11.62 -7.13
N GLN A 340 21.64 11.17 -5.87
CA GLN A 340 22.79 10.48 -5.26
C GLN A 340 23.01 9.12 -5.92
N TYR A 341 21.94 8.36 -6.14
CA TYR A 341 21.97 7.05 -6.78
C TYR A 341 22.46 7.12 -8.22
N ALA A 342 21.89 8.01 -9.03
CA ALA A 342 22.30 8.16 -10.43
C ALA A 342 23.79 8.51 -10.56
N ARG A 343 24.31 9.44 -9.73
CA ARG A 343 25.72 9.77 -9.69
C ARG A 343 26.59 8.58 -9.26
N PHE A 344 26.12 7.79 -8.31
CA PHE A 344 26.83 6.61 -7.86
C PHE A 344 26.92 5.57 -8.96
N VAL A 345 25.80 5.25 -9.62
CA VAL A 345 25.74 4.32 -10.75
C VAL A 345 26.68 4.73 -11.88
N GLN A 346 26.67 6.00 -12.27
CA GLN A 346 27.62 6.53 -13.28
C GLN A 346 29.07 6.38 -12.86
N ARG A 347 29.39 6.57 -11.58
CA ARG A 347 30.76 6.48 -11.06
C ARG A 347 31.30 5.05 -11.00
N VAL A 348 30.43 4.07 -10.69
CA VAL A 348 30.85 2.65 -10.58
C VAL A 348 30.70 1.90 -11.88
N ALA A 349 30.20 2.53 -12.91
CA ALA A 349 30.09 1.96 -14.24
C ALA A 349 31.50 1.65 -14.77
N PRO A 350 31.77 0.44 -15.33
CA PRO A 350 33.00 0.12 -15.95
C PRO A 350 33.32 1.05 -17.14
N PRO A 351 34.59 1.24 -17.49
CA PRO A 351 35.00 2.03 -18.65
C PRO A 351 34.42 1.46 -19.94
N GLY A 352 34.17 2.33 -20.92
CA GLY A 352 33.71 1.94 -22.26
C GLY A 352 32.20 1.78 -22.40
N VAL A 353 31.39 1.82 -21.31
CA VAL A 353 29.95 1.81 -21.39
C VAL A 353 29.38 3.20 -21.13
N ARG A 354 28.21 3.47 -21.73
CA ARG A 354 27.36 4.61 -21.39
C ARG A 354 26.23 4.12 -20.50
N VAL A 355 25.94 4.86 -19.43
CA VAL A 355 24.87 4.51 -18.48
C VAL A 355 23.92 5.68 -18.35
N GLU A 356 22.62 5.40 -18.48
CA GLU A 356 21.54 6.32 -18.21
C GLU A 356 20.68 5.75 -17.07
N VAL A 357 20.27 6.59 -16.14
CA VAL A 357 19.38 6.20 -15.03
C VAL A 357 18.09 6.99 -15.14
N ARG A 358 16.97 6.29 -15.27
CA ARG A 358 15.64 6.87 -15.36
C ARG A 358 14.84 6.59 -14.10
N GLN A 359 14.11 7.59 -13.63
CA GLN A 359 13.12 7.42 -12.57
C GLN A 359 11.79 6.99 -13.19
N LEU A 360 11.22 5.87 -12.73
CA LEU A 360 9.94 5.35 -13.21
C LEU A 360 8.80 5.68 -12.24
N GLY A 361 9.09 5.79 -10.94
CA GLY A 361 8.10 6.15 -9.92
C GLY A 361 8.75 6.59 -8.63
N ALA A 362 8.02 7.40 -7.85
CA ALA A 362 8.48 7.83 -6.54
C ALA A 362 7.31 8.20 -5.64
N ALA A 363 7.41 7.82 -4.36
CA ALA A 363 6.54 8.26 -3.28
C ALA A 363 7.39 8.54 -2.04
N PRO A 364 7.19 9.65 -1.33
CA PRO A 364 7.92 9.90 -0.09
C PRO A 364 7.41 8.99 1.03
N PRO A 365 8.24 8.73 2.06
CA PRO A 365 7.80 8.06 3.27
C PRO A 365 6.86 8.95 4.07
N VAL A 366 6.03 8.32 4.89
CA VAL A 366 5.11 8.99 5.81
C VAL A 366 5.38 8.51 7.23
N LEU A 367 5.33 9.43 8.18
CA LEU A 367 5.34 9.13 9.62
C LEU A 367 4.33 10.05 10.29
N VAL A 368 3.43 9.48 11.08
CA VAL A 368 2.40 10.21 11.81
C VAL A 368 2.68 10.08 13.31
N SER A 369 2.60 11.19 14.03
CA SER A 369 2.77 11.18 15.49
C SER A 369 1.65 10.40 16.17
N ARG A 370 2.01 9.51 17.11
CA ARG A 370 1.07 8.77 17.96
C ARG A 370 0.19 9.72 18.80
N ASP A 371 0.72 10.91 19.13
CA ASP A 371 0.03 11.91 19.95
C ASP A 371 -0.95 12.76 19.12
N ALA A 372 -1.01 12.59 17.81
CA ALA A 372 -1.98 13.32 17.00
C ALA A 372 -3.41 12.99 17.46
N PRO A 373 -4.30 14.01 17.60
CA PRO A 373 -5.65 13.79 18.08
C PRO A 373 -6.41 12.65 17.40
N PRO A 374 -6.37 12.49 16.05
CA PRO A 374 -7.07 11.39 15.40
C PRO A 374 -6.45 10.02 15.73
N LEU A 375 -5.13 9.90 15.94
CA LEU A 375 -4.52 8.64 16.35
C LEU A 375 -4.91 8.25 17.78
N ARG A 376 -4.99 9.23 18.70
CA ARG A 376 -5.49 8.96 20.07
C ARG A 376 -6.96 8.51 20.06
N ALA A 377 -7.80 9.12 19.21
CA ALA A 377 -9.19 8.70 19.06
C ALA A 377 -9.29 7.27 18.50
N ALA A 378 -8.46 6.92 17.51
CA ALA A 378 -8.40 5.59 16.95
C ALA A 378 -7.91 4.55 17.97
N ALA A 379 -6.89 4.88 18.77
CA ALA A 379 -6.38 4.00 19.83
C ALA A 379 -7.46 3.71 20.89
N ARG A 380 -8.20 4.75 21.34
CA ARG A 380 -9.35 4.58 22.25
C ARG A 380 -10.45 3.69 21.62
N ALA A 381 -10.71 3.86 20.34
CA ALA A 381 -11.73 3.09 19.62
C ALA A 381 -11.36 1.61 19.55
N LEU A 382 -10.14 1.29 19.13
CA LEU A 382 -9.64 -0.08 19.07
C LEU A 382 -9.60 -0.72 20.47
N GLN A 383 -9.10 -0.01 21.49
CA GLN A 383 -9.07 -0.52 22.86
C GLN A 383 -10.48 -0.87 23.36
N ALA A 384 -11.48 -0.06 23.03
CA ALA A 384 -12.85 -0.30 23.45
C ALA A 384 -13.51 -1.50 22.74
N VAL A 385 -13.05 -1.87 21.53
CA VAL A 385 -13.57 -3.02 20.78
C VAL A 385 -12.83 -4.30 21.12
N TYR A 386 -11.50 -4.24 21.22
CA TYR A 386 -10.65 -5.42 21.40
C TYR A 386 -10.32 -5.72 22.87
N GLY A 387 -10.65 -4.80 23.80
CA GLY A 387 -10.34 -4.97 25.24
C GLY A 387 -8.88 -4.76 25.61
N MET A 388 -8.03 -4.41 24.64
CA MET A 388 -6.59 -4.14 24.84
C MET A 388 -6.14 -2.94 24.02
N ALA A 389 -5.08 -2.26 24.45
CA ALA A 389 -4.50 -1.16 23.69
C ALA A 389 -3.93 -1.66 22.34
N PRO A 390 -4.08 -0.87 21.26
CA PRO A 390 -3.46 -1.23 20.01
C PRO A 390 -1.94 -1.18 20.07
N VAL A 391 -1.29 -2.04 19.31
CA VAL A 391 0.14 -1.94 19.03
C VAL A 391 0.40 -0.94 17.91
N TYR A 392 1.53 -0.25 18.00
CA TYR A 392 1.94 0.68 16.95
C TYR A 392 3.03 0.06 16.10
N THR A 393 2.75 0.00 14.79
CA THR A 393 3.67 -0.58 13.81
C THR A 393 4.07 0.45 12.76
N ARG A 394 5.04 0.08 11.94
CA ARG A 394 5.27 0.72 10.64
C ARG A 394 5.06 -0.32 9.55
N SER A 395 4.73 0.11 8.34
CA SER A 395 4.60 -0.77 7.19
C SER A 395 5.81 -0.65 6.26
N GLY A 396 6.22 -1.79 5.73
CA GLY A 396 7.23 -1.86 4.67
C GLY A 396 6.71 -1.41 3.32
N GLY A 397 5.39 -1.43 3.12
CA GLY A 397 4.71 -0.98 1.93
C GLY A 397 4.62 0.54 1.82
N SER A 398 4.21 1.00 0.66
CA SER A 398 3.93 2.41 0.37
C SER A 398 2.52 2.50 -0.16
N ILE A 399 1.70 3.35 0.43
CA ILE A 399 0.37 3.71 -0.08
C ILE A 399 0.51 5.13 -0.66
N PRO A 400 0.59 5.29 -1.99
CA PRO A 400 0.94 6.57 -2.61
C PRO A 400 -0.01 7.71 -2.22
N VAL A 401 -1.30 7.43 -2.08
CA VAL A 401 -2.31 8.42 -1.71
C VAL A 401 -2.09 8.97 -0.30
N VAL A 402 -1.61 8.17 0.65
CA VAL A 402 -1.31 8.64 2.03
C VAL A 402 -0.19 9.68 2.02
N ALA A 403 0.83 9.45 1.19
CA ALA A 403 1.86 10.45 0.95
C ALA A 403 1.29 11.72 0.28
N GLY A 404 0.36 11.56 -0.65
CA GLY A 404 -0.40 12.64 -1.28
C GLY A 404 -1.19 13.48 -0.27
N PHE A 405 -1.89 12.85 0.68
CA PHE A 405 -2.63 13.53 1.74
C PHE A 405 -1.69 14.32 2.66
N SER A 406 -0.59 13.70 3.07
CA SER A 406 0.41 14.39 3.89
C SER A 406 1.02 15.61 3.19
N GLN A 407 1.31 15.52 1.90
CA GLN A 407 1.94 16.61 1.14
C GLN A 407 0.95 17.70 0.71
N ALA A 408 -0.17 17.29 0.09
CA ALA A 408 -1.10 18.24 -0.53
C ALA A 408 -2.12 18.79 0.46
N LEU A 409 -2.63 17.97 1.38
CA LEU A 409 -3.65 18.38 2.35
C LEU A 409 -3.05 18.75 3.71
N LYS A 410 -1.84 18.25 4.03
CA LYS A 410 -1.14 18.47 5.31
C LYS A 410 -1.95 17.96 6.51
N ILE A 411 -2.64 16.84 6.34
CA ILE A 411 -3.45 16.21 7.38
C ILE A 411 -2.80 14.91 7.86
N PRO A 412 -2.94 14.56 9.15
CA PRO A 412 -2.55 13.26 9.65
C PRO A 412 -3.45 12.16 9.09
N THR A 413 -2.87 11.00 8.77
CA THR A 413 -3.63 9.82 8.34
C THR A 413 -3.65 8.77 9.43
N VAL A 414 -4.83 8.32 9.80
CA VAL A 414 -5.06 7.14 10.63
C VAL A 414 -5.07 5.92 9.72
N LEU A 415 -4.10 5.04 9.89
CA LEU A 415 -4.02 3.75 9.20
C LEU A 415 -4.47 2.67 10.18
N MET A 416 -5.70 2.18 10.00
CA MET A 416 -6.38 1.25 10.90
C MET A 416 -6.97 0.11 10.08
N GLY A 417 -6.12 -0.87 9.75
CA GLY A 417 -6.51 -2.03 8.95
C GLY A 417 -7.12 -3.15 9.79
N PHE A 418 -7.93 -4.00 9.14
CA PHE A 418 -8.67 -5.11 9.74
C PHE A 418 -8.44 -6.45 9.04
N GLY A 419 -7.62 -6.49 7.99
CA GLY A 419 -7.13 -7.72 7.38
C GLY A 419 -6.21 -8.51 8.32
N LEU A 420 -5.77 -9.67 7.86
CA LEU A 420 -4.77 -10.50 8.55
C LEU A 420 -3.55 -10.73 7.65
N PRO A 421 -2.38 -10.99 8.21
CA PRO A 421 -1.17 -11.27 7.42
C PRO A 421 -1.31 -12.45 6.45
N ASP A 422 -2.20 -13.42 6.76
CA ASP A 422 -2.47 -14.62 5.97
C ASP A 422 -3.72 -14.51 5.08
N ASP A 423 -4.18 -13.30 4.79
CA ASP A 423 -5.36 -13.06 3.92
C ASP A 423 -5.08 -13.31 2.42
N ASN A 424 -3.87 -13.70 2.05
CA ASN A 424 -3.46 -14.00 0.68
C ASN A 424 -3.72 -12.83 -0.30
N LEU A 425 -3.40 -11.60 0.12
CA LEU A 425 -3.52 -10.43 -0.75
C LEU A 425 -2.73 -10.67 -2.05
N HIS A 426 -3.29 -10.26 -3.20
CA HIS A 426 -2.74 -10.43 -4.55
C HIS A 426 -2.51 -11.90 -4.99
N ALA A 427 -2.91 -12.89 -4.18
CA ALA A 427 -2.77 -14.32 -4.46
C ALA A 427 -4.15 -15.01 -4.59
N PRO A 428 -4.20 -16.24 -5.11
CA PRO A 428 -5.41 -17.05 -5.08
C PRO A 428 -5.90 -17.32 -3.66
N ASN A 429 -7.21 -17.48 -3.52
CA ASN A 429 -7.89 -17.71 -2.23
C ASN A 429 -7.75 -16.55 -1.24
N GLU A 430 -7.73 -15.33 -1.75
CA GLU A 430 -7.87 -14.15 -0.90
C GLU A 430 -9.10 -14.30 -0.01
N LYS A 431 -8.92 -13.93 1.27
CA LYS A 431 -9.95 -14.10 2.29
C LYS A 431 -10.06 -12.88 3.19
N PHE A 432 -11.19 -12.75 3.86
CA PHE A 432 -11.39 -11.75 4.91
C PHE A 432 -12.18 -12.38 6.06
N VAL A 433 -11.71 -12.20 7.30
CA VAL A 433 -12.38 -12.72 8.49
C VAL A 433 -13.56 -11.82 8.84
N LEU A 434 -14.78 -12.39 8.86
CA LEU A 434 -16.03 -11.64 9.06
C LEU A 434 -16.13 -10.99 10.45
N SER A 435 -15.60 -11.63 11.49
CA SER A 435 -15.50 -10.99 12.82
C SER A 435 -14.66 -9.71 12.77
N ASN A 436 -13.59 -9.66 11.98
CA ASN A 436 -12.79 -8.44 11.76
C ASN A 436 -13.58 -7.37 11.01
N PHE A 437 -14.37 -7.76 10.00
CA PHE A 437 -15.27 -6.84 9.31
C PHE A 437 -16.24 -6.15 10.27
N TYR A 438 -16.89 -6.92 11.14
CA TYR A 438 -17.83 -6.37 12.11
C TYR A 438 -17.17 -5.57 13.23
N GLN A 439 -16.02 -6.03 13.73
CA GLN A 439 -15.21 -5.28 14.69
C GLN A 439 -14.68 -3.96 14.09
N GLY A 440 -14.34 -3.98 12.80
CA GLY A 440 -13.96 -2.80 12.04
C GLY A 440 -15.08 -1.75 12.01
N ILE A 441 -16.31 -2.14 11.73
CA ILE A 441 -17.47 -1.25 11.75
C ILE A 441 -17.65 -0.61 13.15
N GLU A 442 -17.58 -1.39 14.22
CA GLU A 442 -17.67 -0.89 15.59
C GLU A 442 -16.50 0.05 15.93
N SER A 443 -15.28 -0.27 15.48
CA SER A 443 -14.10 0.57 15.68
C SER A 443 -14.23 1.93 14.97
N VAL A 444 -14.72 1.95 13.75
CA VAL A 444 -14.93 3.20 13.01
C VAL A 444 -16.08 4.03 13.62
N ILE A 445 -17.18 3.41 14.09
CA ILE A 445 -18.25 4.12 14.83
C ILE A 445 -17.66 4.82 16.05
N ARG A 446 -16.85 4.12 16.85
CA ARG A 446 -16.20 4.67 18.05
C ARG A 446 -15.16 5.74 17.70
N PHE A 447 -14.35 5.52 16.66
CA PHE A 447 -13.39 6.50 16.18
C PHE A 447 -14.05 7.82 15.81
N VAL A 448 -15.08 7.77 14.98
CA VAL A 448 -15.84 8.96 14.53
C VAL A 448 -16.46 9.69 15.73
N HIS A 449 -16.94 8.94 16.72
CA HIS A 449 -17.50 9.53 17.95
C HIS A 449 -16.40 10.21 18.77
N TYR A 450 -15.31 9.53 19.09
CA TYR A 450 -14.23 10.07 19.93
C TYR A 450 -13.46 11.21 19.27
N PHE A 451 -13.36 11.21 17.94
CA PHE A 451 -12.73 12.30 17.21
C PHE A 451 -13.62 13.54 17.15
N GLY A 452 -14.94 13.37 17.31
CA GLY A 452 -15.92 14.46 17.39
C GLY A 452 -16.12 15.05 18.80
N GLU A 453 -15.54 14.45 19.85
CA GLU A 453 -15.55 14.99 21.22
C GLU A 453 -14.66 16.24 21.32
#